data_c53d26323239cfcbe896df3fa0ae7fa2
#
_entry.id   c53d26323239cfcbe896df3fa0ae7fa2
#
_cell.length_a   1.000
_cell.length_b   1.000
_cell.length_c   1.000
_cell.angle_alpha   90.00
_cell.angle_beta   90.00
_cell.angle_gamma   90.00
#
_symmetry.space_group_name_H-M   'P 1'
#
loop_
_entity.id
_entity.type
_entity.pdbx_description
1 polymer ?
#
loop_
_entity_poly.entity_id
_entity_poly.type
_entity_poly.pdbx_seq_one_letter_code
_entity_poly.pdbx_strand_id
1 'polypeptide(L)'
;MHFFDSSGVRIAYIDMAPTTQDIGEPILLIHGFASNHAVNWVNTMWVRTLNHAGRRVIALDNRGHGQSEKLYDPALYATSLMARDAVNLLDHLNIERADVMGYSMGARITAFMAIEHGARIRKAILGGLGDRLVNGAALPGNIAQAMEAASLDDLTDPMQRMFRAFAQQTKSDLRALAACIRGSRQSLTAKGVGAITCPVLVAVGTNDEVSGDGPALARLLPKGRALDIPGRDHNLAVGDKVYKHGVLEFLQEV
;
A
#
# COMPACT_ATOMS: atom_id res chain seq x y z
N MET A 1 -2.62 6.63 -18.31
CA MET A 1 -3.61 5.90 -17.48
C MET A 1 -4.18 4.78 -18.32
N HIS A 2 -4.13 3.56 -17.79
CA HIS A 2 -4.65 2.35 -18.41
C HIS A 2 -5.71 1.72 -17.48
N PHE A 3 -6.48 0.79 -18.02
CA PHE A 3 -7.48 0.04 -17.26
C PHE A 3 -7.43 -1.42 -17.68
N PHE A 4 -7.72 -2.30 -16.73
CA PHE A 4 -7.91 -3.73 -17.00
C PHE A 4 -9.07 -4.28 -16.16
N ASP A 5 -9.60 -5.40 -16.55
CA ASP A 5 -10.61 -6.12 -15.79
C ASP A 5 -9.93 -7.08 -14.81
N SER A 6 -10.20 -6.91 -13.52
CA SER A 6 -9.78 -7.81 -12.46
C SER A 6 -10.97 -8.57 -11.91
N SER A 7 -11.31 -9.70 -12.54
CA SER A 7 -12.44 -10.55 -12.13
C SER A 7 -13.76 -9.77 -12.02
N GLY A 8 -14.08 -8.98 -13.04
CA GLY A 8 -15.31 -8.18 -13.13
C GLY A 8 -15.22 -6.80 -12.48
N VAL A 9 -14.04 -6.39 -11.99
CA VAL A 9 -13.81 -5.06 -11.43
C VAL A 9 -12.82 -4.28 -12.31
N ARG A 10 -13.20 -3.11 -12.79
CA ARG A 10 -12.33 -2.26 -13.60
C ARG A 10 -11.31 -1.53 -12.72
N ILE A 11 -10.05 -1.90 -12.87
CA ILE A 11 -8.92 -1.35 -12.13
C ILE A 11 -8.11 -0.42 -13.03
N ALA A 12 -7.81 0.79 -12.52
CA ALA A 12 -6.95 1.76 -13.16
C ALA A 12 -5.49 1.57 -12.75
N TYR A 13 -4.56 1.80 -13.67
CA TYR A 13 -3.12 1.75 -13.38
C TYR A 13 -2.31 2.65 -14.31
N ILE A 14 -1.09 2.96 -13.89
CA ILE A 14 -0.04 3.50 -14.75
C ILE A 14 1.05 2.45 -14.93
N ASP A 15 1.70 2.49 -16.08
CA ASP A 15 2.84 1.66 -16.45
C ASP A 15 3.87 2.55 -17.11
N MET A 16 5.00 2.74 -16.45
CA MET A 16 6.03 3.70 -16.81
C MET A 16 7.36 2.98 -17.03
N ALA A 17 7.85 3.03 -18.25
CA ALA A 17 9.17 2.53 -18.59
C ALA A 17 10.26 3.30 -17.82
N PRO A 18 11.42 2.67 -17.54
CA PRO A 18 12.56 3.36 -16.93
C PRO A 18 13.06 4.50 -17.84
N THR A 19 13.62 5.52 -17.21
CA THR A 19 14.22 6.68 -17.91
C THR A 19 15.72 6.52 -18.15
N THR A 20 16.29 5.45 -17.64
CA THR A 20 17.69 5.02 -17.82
C THR A 20 17.70 3.60 -18.41
N GLN A 21 18.87 2.94 -18.42
CA GLN A 21 18.94 1.54 -18.82
C GLN A 21 18.01 0.67 -17.96
N ASP A 22 17.16 -0.12 -18.62
CA ASP A 22 16.28 -1.06 -17.94
C ASP A 22 17.09 -2.19 -17.29
N ILE A 23 16.91 -2.38 -16.00
CA ILE A 23 17.56 -3.47 -15.26
C ILE A 23 16.77 -4.77 -15.27
N GLY A 24 15.61 -4.82 -15.96
CA GLY A 24 14.76 -6.01 -16.06
C GLY A 24 14.00 -6.36 -14.77
N GLU A 25 13.92 -5.44 -13.81
CA GLU A 25 13.32 -5.66 -12.50
C GLU A 25 12.15 -4.70 -12.26
N PRO A 26 10.92 -5.05 -12.69
CA PRO A 26 9.76 -4.20 -12.51
C PRO A 26 9.37 -4.09 -11.03
N ILE A 27 8.76 -2.95 -10.68
CA ILE A 27 8.20 -2.73 -9.35
C ILE A 27 6.72 -2.33 -9.42
N LEU A 28 5.90 -3.01 -8.61
CA LEU A 28 4.48 -2.72 -8.43
C LEU A 28 4.28 -1.88 -7.16
N LEU A 29 3.56 -0.77 -7.27
CA LEU A 29 3.27 0.17 -6.19
C LEU A 29 1.79 0.12 -5.81
N ILE A 30 1.48 -0.07 -4.52
CA ILE A 30 0.14 -0.21 -3.96
C ILE A 30 -0.08 0.87 -2.90
N HIS A 31 -0.96 1.84 -3.18
CA HIS A 31 -1.18 3.01 -2.34
C HIS A 31 -2.02 2.72 -1.07
N GLY A 32 -2.03 3.67 -0.13
CA GLY A 32 -2.78 3.62 1.12
C GLY A 32 -4.26 3.97 0.99
N PHE A 33 -5.00 3.83 2.10
CA PHE A 33 -6.41 4.18 2.20
C PHE A 33 -6.67 5.65 1.86
N ALA A 34 -7.79 5.94 1.20
CA ALA A 34 -8.21 7.26 0.74
C ALA A 34 -7.21 8.00 -0.19
N SER A 35 -6.19 7.29 -0.68
CA SER A 35 -5.18 7.79 -1.63
C SER A 35 -5.43 7.27 -3.05
N ASN A 36 -4.45 7.43 -3.93
CA ASN A 36 -4.39 6.89 -5.29
C ASN A 36 -2.93 6.88 -5.76
N HIS A 37 -2.68 6.31 -6.96
CA HIS A 37 -1.34 6.26 -7.54
C HIS A 37 -0.67 7.63 -7.64
N ALA A 38 -1.44 8.69 -7.98
CA ALA A 38 -0.87 10.03 -8.15
C ALA A 38 -0.44 10.61 -6.80
N VAL A 39 -1.31 10.56 -5.80
CA VAL A 39 -1.04 11.13 -4.47
C VAL A 39 0.09 10.39 -3.76
N ASN A 40 0.06 9.06 -3.77
CA ASN A 40 1.06 8.26 -3.05
C ASN A 40 2.42 8.21 -3.78
N TRP A 41 2.42 8.13 -5.12
CA TRP A 41 3.61 7.72 -5.86
C TRP A 41 4.15 8.75 -6.85
N VAL A 42 3.27 9.47 -7.57
CA VAL A 42 3.71 10.48 -8.53
C VAL A 42 4.11 11.77 -7.81
N ASN A 43 3.21 12.32 -6.99
CA ASN A 43 3.42 13.61 -6.31
C ASN A 43 4.56 13.54 -5.26
N THR A 44 4.78 12.38 -4.69
CA THR A 44 5.90 12.11 -3.77
C THR A 44 7.21 11.80 -4.50
N MET A 45 7.20 11.82 -5.83
CA MET A 45 8.36 11.57 -6.69
C MET A 45 8.87 10.11 -6.70
N TRP A 46 8.14 9.13 -6.16
CA TRP A 46 8.54 7.73 -6.19
C TRP A 46 8.68 7.18 -7.59
N VAL A 47 7.69 7.44 -8.47
CA VAL A 47 7.74 6.99 -9.87
C VAL A 47 9.01 7.47 -10.54
N ARG A 48 9.32 8.78 -10.42
CA ARG A 48 10.55 9.36 -10.99
C ARG A 48 11.81 8.73 -10.40
N THR A 49 11.85 8.55 -9.07
CA THR A 49 13.01 7.99 -8.36
C THR A 49 13.31 6.57 -8.84
N LEU A 50 12.30 5.71 -8.93
CA LEU A 50 12.44 4.32 -9.36
C LEU A 50 12.73 4.18 -10.85
N ASN A 51 12.07 4.99 -11.71
CA ASN A 51 12.38 5.01 -13.14
C ASN A 51 13.82 5.45 -13.42
N HIS A 52 14.32 6.44 -12.66
CA HIS A 52 15.71 6.89 -12.79
C HIS A 52 16.71 5.83 -12.30
N ALA A 53 16.28 4.95 -11.39
CA ALA A 53 17.05 3.77 -10.96
C ALA A 53 16.95 2.56 -11.93
N GLY A 54 16.42 2.76 -13.14
CA GLY A 54 16.35 1.73 -14.18
C GLY A 54 15.18 0.76 -14.04
N ARG A 55 14.12 1.11 -13.27
CA ARG A 55 12.99 0.21 -13.03
C ARG A 55 11.74 0.61 -13.81
N ARG A 56 11.09 -0.38 -14.45
CA ARG A 56 9.70 -0.23 -14.92
C ARG A 56 8.79 -0.12 -13.71
N VAL A 57 8.02 0.96 -13.62
CA VAL A 57 7.13 1.24 -12.48
C VAL A 57 5.68 1.06 -12.88
N ILE A 58 4.99 0.17 -12.18
CA ILE A 58 3.56 -0.05 -12.31
C ILE A 58 2.91 0.44 -11.00
N ALA A 59 1.86 1.24 -11.09
CA ALA A 59 1.11 1.67 -9.91
C ALA A 59 -0.39 1.59 -10.19
N LEU A 60 -1.11 0.82 -9.39
CA LEU A 60 -2.56 0.68 -9.52
C LEU A 60 -3.29 1.66 -8.59
N ASP A 61 -4.51 2.00 -8.95
CA ASP A 61 -5.50 2.50 -8.00
C ASP A 61 -6.26 1.29 -7.44
N ASN A 62 -6.24 1.11 -6.12
CA ASN A 62 -7.00 0.03 -5.49
C ASN A 62 -8.49 0.13 -5.84
N ARG A 63 -9.22 -1.00 -5.87
CA ARG A 63 -10.68 -0.97 -6.01
C ARG A 63 -11.30 0.04 -5.03
N GLY A 64 -12.31 0.79 -5.47
CA GLY A 64 -12.95 1.85 -4.69
C GLY A 64 -12.19 3.16 -4.61
N HIS A 65 -10.94 3.23 -5.10
CA HIS A 65 -10.06 4.41 -5.01
C HIS A 65 -9.74 4.98 -6.39
N GLY A 66 -9.24 6.23 -6.41
CA GLY A 66 -8.72 6.88 -7.61
C GLY A 66 -9.65 6.78 -8.81
N GLN A 67 -9.14 6.26 -9.93
CA GLN A 67 -9.89 6.04 -11.17
C GLN A 67 -10.43 4.61 -11.31
N SER A 68 -10.16 3.72 -10.35
CA SER A 68 -10.75 2.40 -10.30
C SER A 68 -12.23 2.44 -9.95
N GLU A 69 -12.94 1.36 -10.30
CA GLU A 69 -14.36 1.23 -10.06
C GLU A 69 -14.74 1.43 -8.60
N LYS A 70 -15.84 2.14 -8.36
CA LYS A 70 -16.38 2.39 -7.01
C LYS A 70 -17.38 1.30 -6.65
N LEU A 71 -17.06 0.57 -5.60
CA LEU A 71 -17.86 -0.54 -5.09
C LEU A 71 -18.43 -0.15 -3.73
N TYR A 72 -19.65 -0.57 -3.44
CA TYR A 72 -20.38 -0.16 -2.24
C TYR A 72 -20.72 -1.32 -1.30
N ASP A 73 -20.43 -2.56 -1.72
CA ASP A 73 -20.56 -3.74 -0.88
C ASP A 73 -19.23 -4.02 -0.16
N PRO A 74 -19.20 -4.00 1.19
CA PRO A 74 -18.01 -4.34 1.96
C PRO A 74 -17.40 -5.70 1.63
N ALA A 75 -18.20 -6.69 1.24
CA ALA A 75 -17.69 -8.02 0.89
C ALA A 75 -16.71 -8.02 -0.29
N LEU A 76 -16.77 -6.99 -1.13
CA LEU A 76 -15.87 -6.81 -2.28
C LEU A 76 -14.50 -6.21 -1.92
N TYR A 77 -14.25 -5.90 -0.63
CA TYR A 77 -13.03 -5.25 -0.16
C TYR A 77 -12.16 -6.12 0.74
N ALA A 78 -12.38 -7.44 0.75
CA ALA A 78 -11.46 -8.32 1.47
C ALA A 78 -10.02 -8.08 1.00
N THR A 79 -9.08 -8.02 1.95
CA THR A 79 -7.67 -7.70 1.64
C THR A 79 -7.06 -8.71 0.66
N SER A 80 -7.48 -9.98 0.73
CA SER A 80 -7.10 -11.02 -0.25
C SER A 80 -7.61 -10.73 -1.67
N LEU A 81 -8.81 -10.14 -1.83
CA LEU A 81 -9.32 -9.72 -3.14
C LEU A 81 -8.49 -8.55 -3.70
N MET A 82 -8.09 -7.59 -2.86
CA MET A 82 -7.22 -6.49 -3.29
C MET A 82 -5.79 -6.99 -3.62
N ALA A 83 -5.28 -7.98 -2.89
CA ALA A 83 -4.04 -8.65 -3.24
C ALA A 83 -4.15 -9.41 -4.58
N ARG A 84 -5.31 -10.01 -4.85
CA ARG A 84 -5.60 -10.66 -6.13
C ARG A 84 -5.62 -9.66 -7.29
N ASP A 85 -6.14 -8.44 -7.10
CA ASP A 85 -6.07 -7.39 -8.14
C ASP A 85 -4.63 -7.09 -8.55
N ALA A 86 -3.72 -7.02 -7.58
CA ALA A 86 -2.30 -6.80 -7.83
C ALA A 86 -1.68 -7.96 -8.63
N VAL A 87 -2.03 -9.20 -8.31
CA VAL A 87 -1.59 -10.39 -9.07
C VAL A 87 -2.17 -10.37 -10.49
N ASN A 88 -3.47 -10.12 -10.63
CA ASN A 88 -4.15 -10.06 -11.93
C ASN A 88 -3.55 -8.96 -12.83
N LEU A 89 -3.09 -7.83 -12.24
CA LEU A 89 -2.37 -6.80 -12.99
C LEU A 89 -1.03 -7.30 -13.51
N LEU A 90 -0.26 -8.04 -12.71
CA LEU A 90 0.98 -8.66 -13.18
C LEU A 90 0.71 -9.67 -14.32
N ASP A 91 -0.37 -10.46 -14.21
CA ASP A 91 -0.77 -11.40 -15.27
C ASP A 91 -1.17 -10.66 -16.56
N HIS A 92 -1.97 -9.59 -16.44
CA HIS A 92 -2.38 -8.73 -17.56
C HIS A 92 -1.18 -8.13 -18.31
N LEU A 93 -0.11 -7.81 -17.58
CA LEU A 93 1.12 -7.23 -18.11
C LEU A 93 2.17 -8.27 -18.51
N ASN A 94 1.87 -9.58 -18.40
CA ASN A 94 2.79 -10.69 -18.64
C ASN A 94 4.08 -10.59 -17.79
N ILE A 95 3.95 -10.14 -16.53
CA ILE A 95 5.05 -10.04 -15.58
C ILE A 95 4.98 -11.24 -14.64
N GLU A 96 5.96 -12.13 -14.72
CA GLU A 96 6.02 -13.32 -13.87
C GLU A 96 6.29 -12.97 -12.40
N ARG A 97 7.25 -12.09 -12.15
CA ARG A 97 7.66 -11.63 -10.80
C ARG A 97 7.99 -10.14 -10.82
N ALA A 98 7.67 -9.48 -9.71
CA ALA A 98 8.01 -8.06 -9.49
C ALA A 98 8.49 -7.83 -8.06
N ASP A 99 9.20 -6.73 -7.82
CA ASP A 99 9.23 -6.13 -6.49
C ASP A 99 7.87 -5.51 -6.20
N VAL A 100 7.43 -5.56 -4.95
CA VAL A 100 6.14 -4.98 -4.57
C VAL A 100 6.32 -4.05 -3.39
N MET A 101 5.90 -2.81 -3.56
CA MET A 101 5.96 -1.79 -2.51
C MET A 101 4.55 -1.28 -2.19
N GLY A 102 4.13 -1.48 -0.94
CA GLY A 102 2.87 -0.94 -0.44
C GLY A 102 3.08 0.09 0.65
N TYR A 103 2.13 1.01 0.78
CA TYR A 103 2.11 2.00 1.87
C TYR A 103 0.81 1.90 2.67
N SER A 104 0.91 1.80 4.01
CA SER A 104 -0.25 1.75 4.92
C SER A 104 -1.21 0.59 4.56
N MET A 105 -2.43 0.85 4.12
CA MET A 105 -3.33 -0.18 3.58
C MET A 105 -2.65 -0.97 2.44
N GLY A 106 -1.91 -0.30 1.56
CA GLY A 106 -1.16 -0.95 0.49
C GLY A 106 -0.07 -1.89 1.01
N ALA A 107 0.58 -1.57 2.13
CA ALA A 107 1.52 -2.47 2.80
C ALA A 107 0.82 -3.74 3.34
N ARG A 108 -0.39 -3.60 3.90
CA ARG A 108 -1.22 -4.73 4.30
C ARG A 108 -1.58 -5.61 3.09
N ILE A 109 -2.00 -5.02 1.98
CA ILE A 109 -2.29 -5.73 0.72
C ILE A 109 -1.04 -6.47 0.24
N THR A 110 0.14 -5.83 0.29
CA THR A 110 1.43 -6.44 -0.08
C THR A 110 1.75 -7.64 0.82
N ALA A 111 1.50 -7.56 2.13
CA ALA A 111 1.70 -8.68 3.05
C ALA A 111 0.78 -9.87 2.73
N PHE A 112 -0.51 -9.61 2.42
CA PHE A 112 -1.43 -10.66 1.96
C PHE A 112 -0.94 -11.29 0.65
N MET A 113 -0.53 -10.47 -0.32
CA MET A 113 0.03 -10.95 -1.57
C MET A 113 1.28 -11.81 -1.34
N ALA A 114 2.15 -11.44 -0.39
CA ALA A 114 3.36 -12.20 -0.07
C ALA A 114 3.06 -13.56 0.57
N ILE A 115 1.97 -13.67 1.33
CA ILE A 115 1.54 -14.93 1.94
C ILE A 115 0.83 -15.82 0.91
N GLU A 116 -0.11 -15.27 0.15
CA GLU A 116 -0.98 -16.05 -0.74
C GLU A 116 -0.35 -16.29 -2.12
N HIS A 117 0.54 -15.40 -2.55
CA HIS A 117 1.15 -15.39 -3.89
C HIS A 117 2.65 -15.10 -3.87
N GLY A 118 3.37 -15.58 -2.86
CA GLY A 118 4.79 -15.26 -2.64
C GLY A 118 5.71 -15.53 -3.84
N ALA A 119 5.39 -16.51 -4.69
CA ALA A 119 6.13 -16.79 -5.92
C ALA A 119 6.14 -15.59 -6.91
N ARG A 120 5.16 -14.68 -6.81
CA ARG A 120 5.03 -13.50 -7.67
C ARG A 120 5.86 -12.31 -7.18
N ILE A 121 6.41 -12.40 -5.96
CA ILE A 121 7.16 -11.31 -5.32
C ILE A 121 8.64 -11.67 -5.23
N ARG A 122 9.49 -10.78 -5.72
CA ARG A 122 10.94 -10.88 -5.58
C ARG A 122 11.40 -10.28 -4.24
N LYS A 123 11.03 -9.05 -3.96
CA LYS A 123 11.23 -8.34 -2.70
C LYS A 123 9.97 -7.57 -2.34
N ALA A 124 9.66 -7.43 -1.05
CA ALA A 124 8.52 -6.67 -0.58
C ALA A 124 8.96 -5.47 0.27
N ILE A 125 8.29 -4.34 0.11
CA ILE A 125 8.48 -3.15 0.94
C ILE A 125 7.14 -2.81 1.61
N LEU A 126 7.12 -2.84 2.94
CA LEU A 126 5.97 -2.52 3.79
C LEU A 126 6.22 -1.14 4.41
N GLY A 127 5.76 -0.08 3.75
CA GLY A 127 5.89 1.28 4.23
C GLY A 127 4.68 1.72 5.07
N GLY A 128 4.91 2.46 6.17
CA GLY A 128 3.84 2.97 7.01
C GLY A 128 2.98 1.86 7.65
N LEU A 129 3.56 0.71 7.96
CA LEU A 129 2.89 -0.39 8.66
C LEU A 129 3.91 -1.23 9.42
N GLY A 130 3.82 -1.20 10.74
CA GLY A 130 4.60 -1.98 11.68
C GLY A 130 3.80 -3.15 12.26
N ASP A 131 4.01 -3.45 13.53
CA ASP A 131 3.44 -4.59 14.24
C ASP A 131 1.90 -4.58 14.33
N ARG A 132 1.25 -3.45 14.06
CA ARG A 132 -0.22 -3.41 13.90
C ARG A 132 -0.73 -4.27 12.73
N LEU A 133 0.14 -4.77 11.88
CA LEU A 133 -0.20 -5.79 10.90
C LEU A 133 -0.74 -7.07 11.57
N VAL A 134 -0.19 -7.44 12.71
CA VAL A 134 -0.52 -8.68 13.47
C VAL A 134 -1.22 -8.39 14.80
N ASN A 135 -0.91 -7.27 15.45
CA ASN A 135 -1.42 -6.91 16.77
C ASN A 135 -2.67 -6.01 16.70
N GLY A 136 -3.22 -5.76 15.53
CA GLY A 136 -4.39 -4.92 15.34
C GLY A 136 -5.22 -5.31 14.13
N ALA A 137 -6.46 -4.85 14.12
CA ALA A 137 -7.20 -4.80 12.87
C ALA A 137 -6.58 -3.69 11.98
N ALA A 138 -6.97 -3.67 10.71
CA ALA A 138 -6.82 -2.50 9.84
C ALA A 138 -7.25 -1.20 10.58
N LEU A 139 -7.28 -0.07 9.90
CA LEU A 139 -7.75 1.19 10.48
C LEU A 139 -9.00 0.99 11.37
N PRO A 140 -9.16 1.76 12.47
CA PRO A 140 -10.32 1.63 13.35
C PRO A 140 -11.65 1.67 12.60
N GLY A 141 -12.61 0.84 12.99
CA GLY A 141 -13.92 0.75 12.30
C GLY A 141 -14.72 2.05 12.29
N ASN A 142 -14.48 2.93 13.27
CA ASN A 142 -15.09 4.26 13.33
C ASN A 142 -14.63 5.20 12.19
N ILE A 143 -13.57 4.90 11.47
CA ILE A 143 -13.20 5.63 10.24
C ILE A 143 -14.29 5.47 9.15
N ALA A 144 -14.99 4.33 9.08
CA ALA A 144 -16.13 4.19 8.18
C ALA A 144 -17.25 5.19 8.52
N GLN A 145 -17.53 5.39 9.81
CA GLN A 145 -18.51 6.38 10.26
C GLN A 145 -18.09 7.81 9.89
N ALA A 146 -16.77 8.10 9.97
CA ALA A 146 -16.25 9.39 9.54
C ALA A 146 -16.48 9.64 8.03
N MET A 147 -16.39 8.61 7.20
CA MET A 147 -16.71 8.73 5.76
C MET A 147 -18.20 9.01 5.51
N GLU A 148 -19.08 8.55 6.39
CA GLU A 148 -20.55 8.70 6.29
C GLU A 148 -21.10 9.93 7.01
N ALA A 149 -20.31 10.61 7.83
CA ALA A 149 -20.73 11.83 8.51
C ALA A 149 -21.19 12.90 7.51
N ALA A 150 -22.20 13.69 7.86
CA ALA A 150 -22.72 14.74 6.98
C ALA A 150 -21.67 15.83 6.72
N SER A 151 -20.90 16.18 7.75
CA SER A 151 -19.84 17.19 7.68
C SER A 151 -18.58 16.76 8.42
N LEU A 152 -17.44 17.36 8.04
CA LEU A 152 -16.18 17.25 8.81
C LEU A 152 -16.33 17.84 10.20
N ASP A 153 -17.20 18.85 10.37
CA ASP A 153 -17.41 19.55 11.65
C ASP A 153 -18.18 18.70 12.66
N ASP A 154 -18.90 17.66 12.20
CA ASP A 154 -19.59 16.71 13.08
C ASP A 154 -18.62 15.72 13.77
N LEU A 155 -17.37 15.70 13.34
CA LEU A 155 -16.37 14.77 13.83
C LEU A 155 -15.53 15.44 14.94
N THR A 156 -15.44 14.77 16.10
CA THR A 156 -14.62 15.23 17.24
C THR A 156 -13.32 14.45 17.39
N ASP A 157 -13.26 13.20 16.93
CA ASP A 157 -12.07 12.36 16.98
C ASP A 157 -11.01 12.86 15.98
N PRO A 158 -9.77 13.16 16.43
CA PRO A 158 -8.72 13.68 15.54
C PRO A 158 -8.37 12.75 14.38
N MET A 159 -8.37 11.44 14.58
CA MET A 159 -8.06 10.47 13.53
C MET A 159 -9.18 10.41 12.48
N GLN A 160 -10.43 10.42 12.91
CA GLN A 160 -11.59 10.52 12.03
C GLN A 160 -11.54 11.80 11.18
N ARG A 161 -11.26 12.95 11.80
CA ARG A 161 -11.11 14.23 11.10
C ARG A 161 -9.99 14.19 10.07
N MET A 162 -8.84 13.65 10.46
CA MET A 162 -7.67 13.52 9.57
C MET A 162 -8.00 12.69 8.31
N PHE A 163 -8.54 11.49 8.48
CA PHE A 163 -8.88 10.62 7.34
C PHE A 163 -10.02 11.19 6.48
N ARG A 164 -11.02 11.81 7.09
CA ARG A 164 -12.11 12.46 6.34
C ARG A 164 -11.62 13.66 5.53
N ALA A 165 -10.80 14.54 6.14
CA ALA A 165 -10.20 15.66 5.44
C ALA A 165 -9.32 15.20 4.27
N PHE A 166 -8.51 14.17 4.50
CA PHE A 166 -7.67 13.58 3.45
C PHE A 166 -8.51 13.00 2.30
N ALA A 167 -9.58 12.27 2.61
CA ALA A 167 -10.50 11.72 1.60
C ALA A 167 -11.17 12.82 0.77
N GLN A 168 -11.54 13.94 1.39
CA GLN A 168 -12.10 15.11 0.67
C GLN A 168 -11.04 15.78 -0.21
N GLN A 169 -9.82 15.96 0.30
CA GLN A 169 -8.71 16.54 -0.47
C GLN A 169 -8.36 15.71 -1.71
N THR A 170 -8.41 14.39 -1.61
CA THR A 170 -8.16 13.47 -2.73
C THR A 170 -9.39 13.27 -3.63
N LYS A 171 -10.52 13.92 -3.30
CA LYS A 171 -11.80 13.80 -4.01
C LYS A 171 -12.27 12.34 -4.12
N SER A 172 -12.03 11.57 -3.06
CA SER A 172 -12.43 10.16 -2.98
C SER A 172 -13.94 9.99 -2.83
N ASP A 173 -14.46 8.87 -3.33
CA ASP A 173 -15.85 8.45 -3.07
C ASP A 173 -15.98 7.94 -1.62
N LEU A 174 -16.60 8.74 -0.77
CA LEU A 174 -16.71 8.48 0.66
C LEU A 174 -17.48 7.21 0.98
N ARG A 175 -18.51 6.86 0.16
CA ARG A 175 -19.29 5.64 0.34
C ARG A 175 -18.46 4.40 0.02
N ALA A 176 -17.67 4.45 -1.06
CA ALA A 176 -16.75 3.38 -1.42
C ALA A 176 -15.65 3.21 -0.35
N LEU A 177 -15.15 4.31 0.21
CA LEU A 177 -14.19 4.27 1.31
C LEU A 177 -14.78 3.67 2.59
N ALA A 178 -16.03 3.99 2.95
CA ALA A 178 -16.71 3.40 4.10
C ALA A 178 -16.86 1.88 3.91
N ALA A 179 -17.27 1.44 2.72
CA ALA A 179 -17.35 0.02 2.37
C ALA A 179 -15.96 -0.67 2.46
N CYS A 180 -14.91 -0.01 1.96
CA CYS A 180 -13.54 -0.50 2.04
C CYS A 180 -13.08 -0.74 3.49
N ILE A 181 -13.29 0.22 4.40
CA ILE A 181 -12.93 0.06 5.82
C ILE A 181 -13.67 -1.13 6.44
N ARG A 182 -14.94 -1.31 6.13
CA ARG A 182 -15.73 -2.43 6.68
C ARG A 182 -15.29 -3.79 6.14
N GLY A 183 -14.89 -3.84 4.87
CA GLY A 183 -14.51 -5.08 4.19
C GLY A 183 -13.06 -5.51 4.41
N SER A 184 -12.12 -4.57 4.60
CA SER A 184 -10.69 -4.85 4.69
C SER A 184 -10.19 -5.06 6.13
N ARG A 185 -10.92 -5.85 6.92
CA ARG A 185 -10.64 -6.05 8.34
C ARG A 185 -9.98 -7.38 8.69
N GLN A 186 -9.55 -8.15 7.70
CA GLN A 186 -8.86 -9.41 7.92
C GLN A 186 -7.54 -9.15 8.65
N SER A 187 -7.29 -9.85 9.74
CA SER A 187 -6.03 -9.79 10.47
C SER A 187 -5.07 -10.87 10.01
N LEU A 188 -3.78 -10.60 10.10
CA LEU A 188 -2.73 -11.60 9.93
C LEU A 188 -2.23 -12.07 11.30
N THR A 189 -1.78 -13.31 11.36
CA THR A 189 -1.13 -13.86 12.54
C THR A 189 0.39 -13.74 12.41
N ALA A 190 1.12 -13.72 13.52
CA ALA A 190 2.57 -13.79 13.52
C ALA A 190 3.10 -15.02 12.74
N LYS A 191 2.40 -16.17 12.86
CA LYS A 191 2.72 -17.39 12.09
C LYS A 191 2.56 -17.16 10.57
N GLY A 192 1.49 -16.46 10.14
CA GLY A 192 1.26 -16.15 8.73
C GLY A 192 2.34 -15.22 8.18
N VAL A 193 2.70 -14.18 8.92
CA VAL A 193 3.80 -13.26 8.56
C VAL A 193 5.14 -13.99 8.52
N GLY A 194 5.39 -14.89 9.47
CA GLY A 194 6.58 -15.74 9.50
C GLY A 194 6.70 -16.73 8.33
N ALA A 195 5.65 -16.94 7.55
CA ALA A 195 5.67 -17.76 6.35
C ALA A 195 6.10 -16.99 5.08
N ILE A 196 6.28 -15.67 5.15
CA ILE A 196 6.75 -14.86 4.01
C ILE A 196 8.23 -15.17 3.75
N THR A 197 8.55 -15.70 2.58
CA THR A 197 9.89 -16.20 2.24
C THR A 197 10.76 -15.19 1.47
N CYS A 198 10.15 -14.20 0.81
CA CYS A 198 10.90 -13.15 0.13
C CYS A 198 11.56 -12.18 1.15
N PRO A 199 12.64 -11.48 0.77
CA PRO A 199 13.16 -10.37 1.57
C PRO A 199 12.11 -9.28 1.76
N VAL A 200 12.00 -8.72 2.98
CA VAL A 200 11.02 -7.68 3.32
C VAL A 200 11.71 -6.50 4.01
N LEU A 201 11.50 -5.30 3.51
CA LEU A 201 11.83 -4.05 4.19
C LEU A 201 10.57 -3.49 4.87
N VAL A 202 10.64 -3.27 6.16
CA VAL A 202 9.59 -2.60 6.95
C VAL A 202 10.07 -1.18 7.24
N ALA A 203 9.39 -0.17 6.70
CA ALA A 203 9.79 1.23 6.82
C ALA A 203 8.71 2.06 7.52
N VAL A 204 9.03 2.62 8.69
CA VAL A 204 8.07 3.36 9.54
C VAL A 204 8.69 4.67 10.01
N GLY A 205 7.89 5.74 10.02
CA GLY A 205 8.28 7.02 10.62
C GLY A 205 8.40 6.93 12.14
N THR A 206 9.43 7.53 12.73
CA THR A 206 9.62 7.45 14.20
C THR A 206 8.55 8.21 14.99
N ASN A 207 7.75 9.08 14.33
CA ASN A 207 6.61 9.79 14.92
C ASN A 207 5.27 9.25 14.36
N ASP A 208 5.27 8.06 13.73
CA ASP A 208 4.06 7.46 13.14
C ASP A 208 3.26 6.72 14.20
N GLU A 209 2.20 7.34 14.70
CA GLU A 209 1.28 6.76 15.68
C GLU A 209 0.27 5.77 15.07
N VAL A 210 0.17 5.72 13.73
CA VAL A 210 -0.78 4.86 13.01
C VAL A 210 -0.22 3.46 12.77
N SER A 211 1.08 3.35 12.49
CA SER A 211 1.70 2.12 11.97
C SER A 211 2.05 1.08 13.03
N GLY A 212 2.39 1.52 14.25
CA GLY A 212 3.00 0.67 15.28
C GLY A 212 4.50 0.49 15.08
N ASP A 213 5.09 -0.52 15.72
CA ASP A 213 6.54 -0.75 15.79
C ASP A 213 7.05 -1.48 14.55
N GLY A 214 7.83 -0.79 13.72
CA GLY A 214 8.46 -1.35 12.50
C GLY A 214 9.49 -2.45 12.82
N PRO A 215 10.48 -2.23 13.68
CA PRO A 215 11.40 -3.24 14.16
C PRO A 215 10.72 -4.49 14.73
N ALA A 216 9.60 -4.36 15.46
CA ALA A 216 8.86 -5.49 15.97
C ALA A 216 8.28 -6.36 14.85
N LEU A 217 7.71 -5.75 13.82
CA LEU A 217 7.23 -6.48 12.65
C LEU A 217 8.39 -7.14 11.89
N ALA A 218 9.50 -6.44 11.68
CA ALA A 218 10.64 -6.98 10.97
C ALA A 218 11.22 -8.24 11.63
N ARG A 219 11.19 -8.32 12.96
CA ARG A 219 11.63 -9.52 13.73
C ARG A 219 10.74 -10.75 13.50
N LEU A 220 9.50 -10.59 13.10
CA LEU A 220 8.59 -11.70 12.78
C LEU A 220 8.85 -12.31 11.39
N LEU A 221 9.55 -11.59 10.53
CA LEU A 221 9.80 -11.95 9.13
C LEU A 221 11.15 -12.69 9.03
N PRO A 222 11.22 -13.85 8.37
CA PRO A 222 12.48 -14.62 8.23
C PRO A 222 13.62 -13.84 7.58
N LYS A 223 13.28 -12.94 6.66
CA LYS A 223 14.22 -12.06 5.95
C LYS A 223 13.78 -10.60 6.08
N GLY A 224 13.35 -10.23 7.30
CA GLY A 224 12.86 -8.89 7.61
C GLY A 224 13.99 -7.92 7.95
N ARG A 225 13.89 -6.70 7.45
CA ARG A 225 14.72 -5.55 7.83
C ARG A 225 13.83 -4.39 8.23
N ALA A 226 14.24 -3.63 9.24
CA ALA A 226 13.58 -2.40 9.63
C ALA A 226 14.34 -1.18 9.09
N LEU A 227 13.59 -0.16 8.71
CA LEU A 227 14.08 1.17 8.36
C LEU A 227 13.25 2.21 9.13
N ASP A 228 13.89 2.87 10.07
CA ASP A 228 13.29 4.01 10.75
C ASP A 228 13.44 5.27 9.89
N ILE A 229 12.34 6.04 9.76
CA ILE A 229 12.34 7.33 9.04
C ILE A 229 12.28 8.44 10.10
N PRO A 230 13.40 9.08 10.43
CA PRO A 230 13.51 9.96 11.60
C PRO A 230 12.59 11.18 11.53
N GLY A 231 11.84 11.43 12.62
CA GLY A 231 11.01 12.62 12.79
C GLY A 231 9.79 12.69 11.86
N ARG A 232 9.43 11.61 11.18
CA ARG A 232 8.28 11.60 10.26
C ARG A 232 7.07 10.90 10.87
N ASP A 233 5.92 11.51 10.68
CA ASP A 233 4.61 10.92 10.91
C ASP A 233 4.16 10.06 9.71
N HIS A 234 2.97 9.50 9.82
CA HIS A 234 2.39 8.62 8.80
C HIS A 234 2.28 9.26 7.41
N ASN A 235 1.96 10.54 7.33
CA ASN A 235 1.74 11.24 6.05
C ASN A 235 3.04 11.75 5.44
N LEU A 236 3.96 12.24 6.25
CA LEU A 236 5.23 12.82 5.79
C LEU A 236 6.26 11.74 5.43
N ALA A 237 6.19 10.56 6.05
CA ALA A 237 7.14 9.48 5.82
C ALA A 237 7.13 8.99 4.37
N VAL A 238 5.96 8.94 3.71
CA VAL A 238 5.83 8.36 2.36
C VAL A 238 6.72 9.04 1.32
N GLY A 239 6.93 10.34 1.42
CA GLY A 239 7.75 11.13 0.48
C GLY A 239 9.18 11.37 0.93
N ASP A 240 9.59 10.89 2.10
CA ASP A 240 10.87 11.24 2.71
C ASP A 240 12.08 10.70 1.95
N LYS A 241 13.17 11.46 1.99
CA LYS A 241 14.42 11.09 1.31
C LYS A 241 15.10 9.88 1.94
N VAL A 242 15.02 9.72 3.27
CA VAL A 242 15.60 8.56 3.97
C VAL A 242 14.87 7.29 3.55
N TYR A 243 13.54 7.35 3.44
CA TYR A 243 12.76 6.23 2.94
C TYR A 243 13.14 5.86 1.50
N LYS A 244 13.25 6.84 0.61
CA LYS A 244 13.67 6.59 -0.78
C LYS A 244 15.04 5.96 -0.88
N HIS A 245 16.00 6.49 -0.12
CA HIS A 245 17.36 5.96 -0.11
C HIS A 245 17.42 4.53 0.39
N GLY A 246 16.80 4.25 1.55
CA GLY A 246 16.80 2.90 2.12
C GLY A 246 16.07 1.86 1.26
N VAL A 247 15.01 2.26 0.54
CA VAL A 247 14.34 1.38 -0.43
C VAL A 247 15.25 1.09 -1.63
N LEU A 248 15.94 2.11 -2.17
CA LEU A 248 16.85 1.89 -3.31
C LEU A 248 18.01 0.98 -2.93
N GLU A 249 18.61 1.17 -1.75
CA GLU A 249 19.66 0.28 -1.21
C GLU A 249 19.15 -1.16 -1.08
N PHE A 250 17.99 -1.34 -0.43
CA PHE A 250 17.37 -2.66 -0.26
C PHE A 250 17.07 -3.36 -1.59
N LEU A 251 16.61 -2.62 -2.59
CA LEU A 251 16.31 -3.17 -3.90
C LEU A 251 17.55 -3.60 -4.69
N GLN A 252 18.73 -2.99 -4.42
CA GLN A 252 20.01 -3.32 -5.08
C GLN A 252 20.71 -4.53 -4.47
N GLU A 253 20.37 -4.94 -3.25
CA GLU A 253 20.98 -6.11 -2.60
C GLU A 253 20.72 -7.39 -3.41
N VAL A 254 21.71 -8.29 -3.50
CA VAL A 254 21.66 -9.58 -4.21
C VAL A 254 21.07 -10.66 -3.30
#